data_0dd6545af564d2eb773bcf10de1810c7
#
_entry.id   0dd6545af564d2eb773bcf10de1810c7
#
_cell.length_a   1.000
_cell.length_b   1.000
_cell.length_c   1.000
_cell.angle_alpha   90.00
_cell.angle_beta   90.00
_cell.angle_gamma   90.00
#
_symmetry.space_group_name_H-M   'P 1'
#
loop_
_entity.id
_entity.type
_entity.pdbx_description
1 polymer ?
#
loop_
_entity_poly.entity_id
_entity_poly.type
_entity_poly.pdbx_seq_one_letter_code
_entity_poly.pdbx_strand_id
1 'polypeptide(L)'
;MAIKIALAGNPNCGKTTMFNALTGANQYVGNWPGVTVEKKEGKLKGKRGKGEDVIVTDLPGIYSMSPYTLEEVVSRDYVLKENPDVIIDLVDATNIERNLYLTTQLVETGVPVVIALNMADLLEKRGIKIDVKRCLLYTSDAADEL
;
A
#
# COMPACT_ATOMS: atom_id res chain seq x y z
N MET A 1 -18.39 -11.29 6.09
CA MET A 1 -17.80 -10.60 4.93
C MET A 1 -16.32 -10.40 5.12
N ALA A 2 -15.55 -10.63 4.09
CA ALA A 2 -14.11 -10.41 4.18
C ALA A 2 -13.78 -8.95 3.87
N ILE A 3 -12.93 -8.36 4.70
CA ILE A 3 -12.36 -7.03 4.43
C ILE A 3 -11.09 -7.23 3.61
N LYS A 4 -10.98 -6.53 2.50
CA LYS A 4 -9.83 -6.61 1.60
C LYS A 4 -8.96 -5.39 1.75
N ILE A 5 -7.69 -5.61 2.10
CA ILE A 5 -6.68 -4.56 2.20
C ILE A 5 -5.62 -4.81 1.14
N ALA A 6 -5.30 -3.79 0.36
CA ALA A 6 -4.20 -3.85 -0.58
C ALA A 6 -3.00 -3.09 -0.01
N LEU A 7 -1.81 -3.71 -0.06
CA LEU A 7 -0.55 -3.02 0.25
C LEU A 7 0.06 -2.53 -1.05
N ALA A 8 0.27 -1.23 -1.14
CA ALA A 8 0.89 -0.61 -2.29
C ALA A 8 2.13 0.17 -1.86
N GLY A 9 3.02 0.43 -2.78
CA GLY A 9 4.21 1.21 -2.53
C GLY A 9 5.25 1.03 -3.61
N ASN A 10 6.25 1.88 -3.59
CA ASN A 10 7.39 1.78 -4.50
C ASN A 10 8.24 0.56 -4.16
N PRO A 11 8.99 0.03 -5.12
CA PRO A 11 9.96 -1.02 -4.81
C PRO A 11 10.92 -0.59 -3.70
N ASN A 12 11.24 -1.52 -2.81
CA ASN A 12 12.19 -1.30 -1.70
C ASN A 12 11.75 -0.27 -0.66
N CYS A 13 10.45 -0.05 -0.50
CA CYS A 13 9.93 0.85 0.54
C CYS A 13 9.66 0.16 1.89
N GLY A 14 9.98 -1.14 2.01
CA GLY A 14 9.71 -1.91 3.22
C GLY A 14 8.39 -2.66 3.20
N LYS A 15 7.76 -2.77 2.06
CA LYS A 15 6.43 -3.37 1.91
C LYS A 15 6.40 -4.84 2.31
N THR A 16 7.41 -5.63 1.94
CA THR A 16 7.52 -7.03 2.33
C THR A 16 7.59 -7.19 3.84
N THR A 17 8.37 -6.36 4.51
CA THR A 17 8.48 -6.38 5.98
C THR A 17 7.14 -6.10 6.62
N MET A 18 6.41 -5.10 6.13
CA MET A 18 5.08 -4.78 6.64
C MET A 18 4.09 -5.91 6.39
N PHE A 19 4.10 -6.49 5.20
CA PHE A 19 3.23 -7.61 4.87
C PHE A 19 3.47 -8.79 5.81
N ASN A 20 4.72 -9.16 6.04
CA ASN A 20 5.06 -10.24 6.95
C ASN A 20 4.63 -9.94 8.39
N ALA A 21 4.78 -8.70 8.83
CA ALA A 21 4.36 -8.30 10.17
C ALA A 21 2.84 -8.38 10.34
N LEU A 22 2.08 -8.06 9.30
CA LEU A 22 0.62 -8.09 9.34
C LEU A 22 0.04 -9.50 9.26
N THR A 23 0.64 -10.38 8.48
CA THR A 23 0.08 -11.70 8.16
C THR A 23 0.75 -12.85 8.92
N GLY A 24 1.98 -12.68 9.36
CA GLY A 24 2.73 -13.75 10.04
C GLY A 24 2.91 -14.96 9.13
N ALA A 25 2.58 -16.16 9.64
CA ALA A 25 2.71 -17.41 8.89
C ALA A 25 1.52 -17.72 7.96
N ASN A 26 0.47 -16.92 8.01
CA ASN A 26 -0.77 -17.16 7.27
C ASN A 26 -0.71 -16.52 5.87
N GLN A 27 0.24 -16.96 5.05
CA GLN A 27 0.47 -16.40 3.72
C GLN A 27 0.21 -17.44 2.63
N TYR A 28 -0.36 -16.98 1.54
CA TYR A 28 -0.46 -17.72 0.29
C TYR A 28 0.43 -17.03 -0.74
N VAL A 29 1.26 -17.82 -1.42
CA VAL A 29 2.15 -17.31 -2.46
C VAL A 29 1.84 -18.03 -3.77
N GLY A 30 1.62 -17.28 -4.81
CA GLY A 30 1.35 -17.82 -6.15
C GLY A 30 1.69 -16.77 -7.19
N ASN A 31 1.07 -16.88 -8.35
CA ASN A 31 1.21 -15.89 -9.40
C ASN A 31 -0.14 -15.22 -9.67
N TRP A 32 -0.10 -13.98 -10.12
CA TRP A 32 -1.30 -13.32 -10.64
C TRP A 32 -1.82 -14.08 -11.86
N PRO A 33 -3.14 -14.17 -12.08
CA PRO A 33 -3.70 -14.95 -13.18
C PRO A 33 -3.12 -14.55 -14.54
N GLY A 34 -2.64 -15.56 -15.27
CA GLY A 34 -2.15 -15.39 -16.62
C GLY A 34 -0.78 -14.74 -16.78
N VAL A 35 -0.08 -14.46 -15.69
CA VAL A 35 1.23 -13.79 -15.74
C VAL A 35 2.20 -14.42 -14.74
N THR A 36 3.48 -14.06 -14.87
CA THR A 36 4.55 -14.58 -14.01
C THR A 36 4.84 -13.70 -12.80
N VAL A 37 4.05 -12.65 -12.58
CA VAL A 37 4.22 -11.76 -11.44
C VAL A 37 3.73 -12.46 -10.18
N GLU A 38 4.55 -12.45 -9.14
CA GLU A 38 4.23 -13.10 -7.87
C GLU A 38 3.09 -12.39 -7.14
N LYS A 39 2.15 -13.19 -6.63
CA LYS A 39 1.05 -12.71 -5.80
C LYS A 39 1.22 -13.25 -4.39
N LYS A 40 1.23 -12.36 -3.42
CA LYS A 40 1.22 -12.71 -2.00
C LYS A 40 -0.05 -12.21 -1.35
N GLU A 41 -0.70 -13.09 -0.63
CA GLU A 41 -1.95 -12.79 0.05
C GLU A 41 -1.94 -13.49 1.40
N GLY A 42 -2.53 -12.88 2.40
CA GLY A 42 -2.57 -13.47 3.73
C GLY A 42 -3.68 -12.90 4.58
N LYS A 43 -3.97 -13.60 5.68
CA LYS A 43 -4.92 -13.11 6.66
C LYS A 43 -4.20 -12.29 7.72
N LEU A 44 -4.83 -11.20 8.12
CA LEU A 44 -4.31 -10.38 9.21
C LEU A 44 -4.24 -11.21 10.48
N LYS A 45 -3.08 -11.20 11.14
CA LYS A 45 -2.91 -11.90 12.40
C LYS A 45 -3.42 -11.05 13.56
N GLY A 46 -3.95 -11.71 14.61
CA GLY A 46 -4.36 -11.06 15.85
C GLY A 46 -5.86 -11.00 16.04
N LYS A 47 -6.26 -10.44 17.20
CA LYS A 47 -7.66 -10.42 17.65
C LYS A 47 -8.49 -9.27 17.10
N ARG A 48 -7.97 -8.51 16.15
CA ARG A 48 -8.59 -7.27 15.68
C ARG A 48 -9.65 -7.46 14.61
N GLY A 49 -10.20 -8.56 14.44
CA GLY A 49 -11.28 -8.76 13.49
C GLY A 49 -12.25 -9.76 14.07
N LYS A 50 -12.92 -9.38 15.14
CA LYS A 50 -13.90 -10.27 15.77
C LYS A 50 -14.96 -10.67 14.74
N GLY A 51 -14.87 -11.90 14.23
CA GLY A 51 -15.84 -12.46 13.32
C GLY A 51 -15.71 -12.07 11.86
N GLU A 52 -14.72 -11.26 11.48
CA GLU A 52 -14.49 -10.89 10.09
C GLU A 52 -13.09 -11.28 9.64
N ASP A 53 -12.99 -11.89 8.47
CA ASP A 53 -11.70 -12.18 7.86
C ASP A 53 -11.16 -10.90 7.23
N VAL A 54 -9.92 -10.55 7.58
CA VAL A 54 -9.21 -9.45 6.94
C VAL A 54 -8.11 -10.04 6.08
N ILE A 55 -8.25 -9.84 4.77
CA ILE A 55 -7.31 -10.38 3.80
C ILE A 55 -6.42 -9.24 3.30
N VAL A 56 -5.11 -9.43 3.40
CA VAL A 56 -4.11 -8.47 2.95
C VAL A 56 -3.48 -9.00 1.68
N THR A 57 -3.56 -8.25 0.60
CA THR A 57 -2.93 -8.58 -0.68
C THR A 57 -1.74 -7.66 -0.89
N ASP A 58 -0.57 -8.24 -1.11
CA ASP A 58 0.64 -7.50 -1.39
C ASP A 58 0.73 -7.23 -2.90
N LEU A 59 0.53 -5.98 -3.29
CA LEU A 59 0.67 -5.59 -4.70
C LEU A 59 2.15 -5.51 -5.09
N PRO A 60 2.48 -5.74 -6.37
CA PRO A 60 3.85 -5.52 -6.84
C PRO A 60 4.33 -4.11 -6.54
N GLY A 61 5.62 -3.95 -6.24
CA GLY A 61 6.21 -2.63 -6.08
C GLY A 61 6.14 -1.85 -7.38
N ILE A 62 5.55 -0.67 -7.36
CA ILE A 62 5.36 0.17 -8.54
C ILE A 62 5.63 1.63 -8.21
N TYR A 63 6.03 2.40 -9.22
CA TYR A 63 6.23 3.84 -9.08
C TYR A 63 5.01 4.65 -9.51
N SER A 64 4.12 4.05 -10.29
CA SER A 64 2.91 4.71 -10.79
C SER A 64 1.85 3.67 -11.13
N MET A 65 0.64 4.15 -11.37
CA MET A 65 -0.48 3.31 -11.86
C MET A 65 -0.59 3.30 -13.38
N SER A 66 0.42 3.80 -14.06
CA SER A 66 0.46 3.82 -15.53
C SER A 66 0.66 2.41 -16.08
N PRO A 67 -0.01 2.03 -17.18
CA PRO A 67 0.03 0.65 -17.66
C PRO A 67 1.25 0.37 -18.57
N TYR A 68 2.44 0.72 -18.12
CA TYR A 68 3.65 0.52 -18.91
C TYR A 68 4.42 -0.76 -18.60
N THR A 69 4.36 -1.22 -17.36
CA THR A 69 4.99 -2.48 -16.96
C THR A 69 3.93 -3.49 -16.57
N LEU A 70 4.31 -4.77 -16.56
CA LEU A 70 3.40 -5.83 -16.15
C LEU A 70 2.96 -5.67 -14.70
N GLU A 71 3.88 -5.26 -13.83
CA GLU A 71 3.60 -5.01 -12.42
C GLU A 71 2.59 -3.88 -12.26
N GLU A 72 2.72 -2.81 -13.03
CA GLU A 72 1.79 -1.69 -13.00
C GLU A 72 0.41 -2.10 -13.51
N VAL A 73 0.35 -2.89 -14.59
CA VAL A 73 -0.92 -3.41 -15.12
C VAL A 73 -1.63 -4.29 -14.08
N VAL A 74 -0.89 -5.19 -13.44
CA VAL A 74 -1.44 -6.08 -12.42
C VAL A 74 -2.01 -5.30 -11.25
N SER A 75 -1.26 -4.32 -10.75
CA SER A 75 -1.68 -3.50 -9.61
C SER A 75 -2.91 -2.65 -9.95
N ARG A 76 -2.91 -2.03 -11.11
CA ARG A 76 -4.03 -1.23 -11.58
C ARG A 76 -5.30 -2.07 -11.75
N ASP A 77 -5.18 -3.22 -12.40
CA ASP A 77 -6.31 -4.12 -12.61
C ASP A 77 -6.88 -4.61 -11.28
N TYR A 78 -6.03 -4.93 -10.33
CA TYR A 78 -6.49 -5.35 -9.00
C TYR A 78 -7.31 -4.25 -8.34
N VAL A 79 -6.79 -3.03 -8.29
CA VAL A 79 -7.47 -1.93 -7.61
C VAL A 79 -8.81 -1.61 -8.28
N LEU A 80 -8.85 -1.60 -9.60
CA LEU A 80 -10.06 -1.22 -10.34
C LEU A 80 -11.11 -2.33 -10.41
N LYS A 81 -10.70 -3.60 -10.48
CA LYS A 81 -11.63 -4.74 -10.65
C LYS A 81 -12.02 -5.39 -9.34
N GLU A 82 -11.06 -5.60 -8.45
CA GLU A 82 -11.33 -6.24 -7.15
C GLU A 82 -11.85 -5.27 -6.10
N ASN A 83 -11.66 -3.99 -6.33
CA ASN A 83 -12.18 -2.92 -5.50
C ASN A 83 -11.93 -3.16 -4.00
N PRO A 84 -10.67 -3.14 -3.56
CA PRO A 84 -10.35 -3.37 -2.14
C PRO A 84 -11.02 -2.33 -1.25
N ASP A 85 -11.26 -2.69 0.00
CA ASP A 85 -11.92 -1.80 0.95
C ASP A 85 -11.01 -0.65 1.37
N VAL A 86 -9.71 -0.90 1.43
CA VAL A 86 -8.72 0.13 1.75
C VAL A 86 -7.38 -0.23 1.11
N ILE A 87 -6.64 0.80 0.73
CA ILE A 87 -5.25 0.67 0.28
C ILE A 87 -4.36 1.26 1.35
N ILE A 88 -3.38 0.48 1.81
CA ILE A 88 -2.30 1.01 2.64
C ILE A 88 -1.14 1.31 1.71
N ASP A 89 -0.84 2.58 1.55
CA ASP A 89 0.25 3.05 0.70
C ASP A 89 1.48 3.30 1.56
N LEU A 90 2.47 2.42 1.41
CA LEU A 90 3.71 2.52 2.18
C LEU A 90 4.65 3.50 1.49
N VAL A 91 4.90 4.60 2.15
CA VAL A 91 5.69 5.71 1.64
C VAL A 91 7.05 5.73 2.33
N ASP A 92 8.12 5.67 1.54
CA ASP A 92 9.48 5.84 2.05
C ASP A 92 9.70 7.33 2.31
N ALA A 93 9.78 7.70 3.58
CA ALA A 93 9.92 9.08 3.99
C ALA A 93 11.23 9.72 3.52
N THR A 94 12.26 8.91 3.23
CA THR A 94 13.54 9.41 2.72
C THR A 94 13.50 9.79 1.25
N ASN A 95 12.46 9.35 0.51
CA ASN A 95 12.24 9.67 -0.90
C ASN A 95 10.77 10.07 -1.13
N ILE A 96 10.28 10.96 -0.29
CA ILE A 96 8.85 11.24 -0.22
C ILE A 96 8.25 11.75 -1.53
N GLU A 97 8.95 12.62 -2.24
CA GLU A 97 8.44 13.18 -3.50
C GLU A 97 8.16 12.09 -4.53
N ARG A 98 9.10 11.17 -4.73
CA ARG A 98 8.93 10.06 -5.65
C ARG A 98 7.80 9.13 -5.23
N ASN A 99 7.68 8.89 -3.92
CA ASN A 99 6.66 8.00 -3.37
C ASN A 99 5.26 8.61 -3.47
N LEU A 100 5.12 9.91 -3.27
CA LEU A 100 3.83 10.58 -3.30
C LEU A 100 3.21 10.64 -4.70
N TYR A 101 4.00 10.48 -5.74
CA TYR A 101 3.47 10.39 -7.09
C TYR A 101 2.50 9.21 -7.22
N LEU A 102 2.87 8.05 -6.72
CA LEU A 102 1.97 6.90 -6.67
C LEU A 102 0.77 7.18 -5.77
N THR A 103 0.99 7.81 -4.63
CA THR A 103 -0.09 8.13 -3.68
C THR A 103 -1.20 8.93 -4.33
N THR A 104 -0.85 9.96 -5.10
CA THR A 104 -1.86 10.79 -5.78
C THR A 104 -2.69 9.96 -6.76
N GLN A 105 -2.07 9.03 -7.46
CA GLN A 105 -2.78 8.16 -8.40
C GLN A 105 -3.68 7.16 -7.70
N LEU A 106 -3.25 6.63 -6.56
CA LEU A 106 -4.08 5.73 -5.75
C LEU A 106 -5.31 6.44 -5.22
N VAL A 107 -5.16 7.67 -4.75
CA VAL A 107 -6.28 8.49 -4.27
C VAL A 107 -7.30 8.73 -5.39
N GLU A 108 -6.86 8.93 -6.61
CA GLU A 108 -7.74 9.14 -7.76
C GLU A 108 -8.62 7.93 -8.09
N THR A 109 -8.27 6.74 -7.62
CA THR A 109 -9.10 5.54 -7.87
C THR A 109 -10.41 5.55 -7.11
N GLY A 110 -10.55 6.41 -6.11
CA GLY A 110 -11.72 6.46 -5.25
C GLY A 110 -11.70 5.47 -4.09
N VAL A 111 -10.76 4.55 -4.04
CA VAL A 111 -10.60 3.63 -2.91
C VAL A 111 -9.94 4.39 -1.75
N PRO A 112 -10.43 4.22 -0.50
CA PRO A 112 -9.79 4.86 0.65
C PRO A 112 -8.31 4.48 0.76
N VAL A 113 -7.45 5.48 0.96
CA VAL A 113 -6.01 5.29 1.04
C VAL A 113 -5.51 5.73 2.41
N VAL A 114 -4.77 4.86 3.08
CA VAL A 114 -4.06 5.17 4.32
C VAL A 114 -2.57 5.22 4.00
N ILE A 115 -1.94 6.35 4.31
CA ILE A 115 -0.51 6.50 4.09
C ILE A 115 0.24 6.03 5.33
N ALA A 116 1.15 5.08 5.14
CA ALA A 116 2.05 4.62 6.19
C ALA A 116 3.46 5.12 5.88
N LEU A 117 3.93 6.05 6.70
CA LEU A 117 5.29 6.59 6.53
C LEU A 117 6.32 5.64 7.12
N ASN A 118 7.20 5.14 6.29
CA ASN A 118 8.30 4.28 6.69
C ASN A 118 9.62 5.06 6.69
N MET A 119 10.58 4.60 7.47
CA MET A 119 11.91 5.21 7.56
C MET A 119 11.90 6.65 8.08
N ALA A 120 10.85 7.05 8.79
CA ALA A 120 10.73 8.40 9.36
C ALA A 120 11.81 8.66 10.42
N ASP A 121 12.25 7.63 11.12
CA ASP A 121 13.35 7.72 12.10
C ASP A 121 14.67 8.19 11.46
N LEU A 122 14.92 7.81 10.22
CA LEU A 122 16.11 8.26 9.49
C LEU A 122 16.06 9.77 9.21
N LEU A 123 14.87 10.30 8.97
CA LEU A 123 14.69 11.74 8.78
C LEU A 123 14.94 12.50 10.07
N GLU A 124 14.46 11.99 11.20
CA GLU A 124 14.71 12.61 12.50
C GLU A 124 16.20 12.70 12.80
N LYS A 125 16.95 11.64 12.51
CA LYS A 125 18.40 11.63 12.66
C LYS A 125 19.11 12.66 11.79
N ARG A 126 18.52 13.02 10.65
CA ARG A 126 19.04 14.02 9.73
C ARG A 126 18.52 15.42 10.02
N GLY A 127 17.68 15.58 11.05
CA GLY A 127 17.08 16.87 11.38
C GLY A 127 16.02 17.34 10.41
N ILE A 128 15.47 16.44 9.59
CA ILE A 128 14.44 16.75 8.62
C ILE A 128 13.07 16.38 9.19
N LYS A 129 12.11 17.28 9.06
CA LYS A 129 10.73 17.04 9.49
C LYS A 129 9.80 17.02 8.29
N ILE A 130 8.81 16.11 8.33
CA ILE A 130 7.75 16.05 7.34
C ILE A 130 6.54 16.79 7.87
N ASP A 131 6.04 17.73 7.09
CA ASP A 131 4.78 18.39 7.39
C ASP A 131 3.62 17.47 6.94
N VAL A 132 3.14 16.67 7.88
CA VAL A 132 2.09 15.67 7.61
C VAL A 132 0.81 16.35 7.12
N LYS A 133 0.44 17.49 7.69
CA LYS A 133 -0.78 18.19 7.26
C LYS A 133 -0.72 18.63 5.80
N ARG A 134 0.40 19.21 5.38
CA ARG A 134 0.58 19.60 3.97
C ARG A 134 0.60 18.41 3.03
N CYS A 135 1.26 17.34 3.44
CA CYS A 135 1.29 16.10 2.68
C CYS A 135 -0.14 15.58 2.42
N LEU A 136 -0.97 15.56 3.46
CA LEU A 136 -2.35 15.10 3.35
C LEU A 136 -3.22 16.02 2.50
N LEU A 137 -3.00 17.32 2.55
CA LEU A 137 -3.73 18.27 1.70
C LEU A 137 -3.50 18.03 0.20
N TYR A 138 -2.31 17.59 -0.17
CA TYR A 138 -1.97 17.34 -1.57
C TYR A 138 -2.29 15.94 -2.06
N THR A 139 -2.50 14.99 -1.15
CA THR A 139 -2.63 13.58 -1.52
C THR A 139 -4.00 12.99 -1.22
N SER A 140 -4.79 13.58 -0.31
CA SER A 140 -6.07 13.02 0.07
C SER A 140 -7.01 14.10 0.61
N ASP A 141 -8.22 14.15 0.08
CA ASP A 141 -9.25 15.07 0.56
C ASP A 141 -9.76 14.72 1.95
N ALA A 142 -9.76 13.44 2.29
CA ALA A 142 -10.37 12.96 3.52
C ALA A 142 -9.38 12.84 4.67
N ALA A 143 -8.11 12.84 4.37
CA ALA A 143 -7.08 12.63 5.37
C ALA A 143 -6.81 13.85 6.23
N ASP A 144 -7.34 14.94 5.81
CA ASP A 144 -7.34 16.19 6.52
C ASP A 144 -7.87 16.10 7.95
N GLU A 145 -8.64 15.08 8.24
CA GLU A 145 -9.28 14.92 9.53
C GLU A 145 -8.44 14.19 10.57
N LEU A 146 -7.25 13.88 10.24
CA LEU A 146 -6.34 13.19 11.18
C LEU A 146 -5.73 14.12 12.21
#